data_f4977cb57669f915cb7c5213d212a340
#
_entry.id   f4977cb57669f915cb7c5213d212a340
#
_cell.length_a   1.000
_cell.length_b   1.000
_cell.length_c   1.000
_cell.angle_alpha   90.00
_cell.angle_beta   90.00
_cell.angle_gamma   90.00
#
_symmetry.space_group_name_H-M   'P 1'
#
loop_
_entity.id
_entity.type
_entity.pdbx_description
1 polymer ?
#
loop_
_entity_poly.entity_id
_entity_poly.type
_entity_poly.pdbx_seq_one_letter_code
_entity_poly.pdbx_strand_id
1 'polypeptide(L)'
;MTDARRRCAPVVTLALLALAGTVTTIGHEFTYDDRPVVFENDRVHALSHLPRLFMETYWPPKYGGDGYRPVVTSLFTVQWVAAHGAPWLFHLVNILLAVATVLAVYWCALAFLPRFGALVAGALFAVHPVHVEVTGNVVGQAELIVALCLAIAVGLHVRRRAARALAGRDVCAITALFAVALLTKEHAVVLPPLLLAAEATVIRGDDWRTRVRVLRPLFLAFTAVILAYLYVRGLVQQDLAGFLPFPAFRFLRMSAANRVGTMMNEMPRIAQLILFPTHLSADYSPADVRIAEGPALSQLPGLFICVATIVLMIALRQRAPVASFGLAWITIAFLPVSNLLVPTGFITAERTLFFPSVGAVLMAGALAEHLRSHAARALRRLAAVALALLLVAGLARTIDRQRIWKDNDTFFLALIRDAPNGYRAHYLNGRQAAMHGRLVEMEREYRHAIRIFPYDAGMTMWVADAYTRAGLWAPAATLFEWTFGVEPESGQGRYEYVYCLAKLGRWHDVRREALAALPFVPARDVRLMRAAVAEANRVLAGGTR
;
A
#
# COMPACT_ATOMS: atom_id res chain seq x y z
N MET A 1 28.32 11.79 -33.26
CA MET A 1 28.05 11.25 -31.89
C MET A 1 28.44 9.78 -31.89
N THR A 2 29.34 9.38 -31.03
CA THR A 2 29.79 7.99 -30.93
C THR A 2 28.61 7.08 -30.50
N ASP A 3 28.63 5.83 -30.94
CA ASP A 3 27.54 4.82 -30.65
C ASP A 3 27.26 4.68 -29.15
N ALA A 4 28.29 4.86 -28.32
CA ALA A 4 28.16 4.89 -26.86
C ALA A 4 27.26 6.03 -26.36
N ARG A 5 27.38 7.25 -26.88
CA ARG A 5 26.53 8.39 -26.52
C ARG A 5 25.06 8.16 -26.90
N ARG A 6 24.80 7.50 -28.03
CA ARG A 6 23.42 7.13 -28.43
C ARG A 6 22.78 6.08 -27.54
N ARG A 7 23.58 5.22 -26.89
CA ARG A 7 23.10 4.19 -25.95
C ARG A 7 22.86 4.75 -24.54
N CYS A 8 23.70 5.67 -24.08
CA CYS A 8 23.60 6.25 -22.73
C CYS A 8 22.53 7.35 -22.58
N ALA A 9 22.21 8.10 -23.65
CA ALA A 9 21.28 9.22 -23.59
C ALA A 9 19.90 8.85 -22.98
N PRO A 10 19.22 7.75 -23.38
CA PRO A 10 17.93 7.37 -22.77
C PRO A 10 18.04 7.08 -21.28
N VAL A 11 19.09 6.39 -20.84
CA VAL A 11 19.33 6.04 -19.45
C VAL A 11 19.52 7.30 -18.60
N VAL A 12 20.35 8.23 -19.06
CA VAL A 12 20.59 9.52 -18.39
C VAL A 12 19.31 10.34 -18.31
N THR A 13 18.55 10.45 -19.43
CA THR A 13 17.29 11.20 -19.45
C THR A 13 16.28 10.63 -18.43
N LEU A 14 16.10 9.32 -18.38
CA LEU A 14 15.17 8.67 -17.46
C LEU A 14 15.62 8.82 -15.99
N ALA A 15 16.92 8.69 -15.73
CA ALA A 15 17.47 8.92 -14.39
C ALA A 15 17.24 10.39 -13.94
N LEU A 16 17.46 11.36 -14.83
CA LEU A 16 17.21 12.77 -14.52
C LEU A 16 15.73 13.08 -14.28
N LEU A 17 14.82 12.48 -15.06
CA LEU A 17 13.37 12.62 -14.83
C LEU A 17 12.95 12.03 -13.47
N ALA A 18 13.42 10.84 -13.14
CA ALA A 18 13.15 10.23 -11.85
C ALA A 18 13.71 11.05 -10.68
N LEU A 19 14.96 11.53 -10.80
CA LEU A 19 15.58 12.42 -9.82
C LEU A 19 14.78 13.72 -9.67
N ALA A 20 14.41 14.37 -10.77
CA ALA A 20 13.64 15.62 -10.72
C ALA A 20 12.30 15.47 -10.00
N GLY A 21 11.64 14.30 -10.13
CA GLY A 21 10.38 14.00 -9.43
C GLY A 21 10.53 13.66 -7.96
N THR A 22 11.73 13.27 -7.50
CA THR A 22 11.91 12.68 -6.15
C THR A 22 12.94 13.40 -5.27
N VAL A 23 13.87 14.18 -5.84
CA VAL A 23 15.01 14.75 -5.09
C VAL A 23 14.59 15.65 -3.93
N THR A 24 13.42 16.29 -4.01
CA THR A 24 12.89 17.15 -2.94
C THR A 24 12.60 16.39 -1.64
N THR A 25 12.42 15.07 -1.71
CA THR A 25 12.12 14.25 -0.53
C THR A 25 13.30 14.07 0.41
N ILE A 26 14.53 14.39 -0.02
CA ILE A 26 15.75 14.23 0.80
C ILE A 26 15.69 14.98 2.13
N GLY A 27 14.94 16.06 2.20
CA GLY A 27 14.73 16.87 3.41
C GLY A 27 13.42 16.59 4.14
N HIS A 28 12.72 15.50 3.80
CA HIS A 28 11.48 15.14 4.49
C HIS A 28 11.76 14.39 5.80
N GLU A 29 10.79 14.44 6.71
CA GLU A 29 10.79 13.70 7.96
C GLU A 29 10.13 12.32 7.80
N PHE A 30 10.16 11.51 8.86
CA PHE A 30 9.34 10.30 8.94
C PHE A 30 7.87 10.67 9.06
N THR A 31 7.08 10.28 8.07
CA THR A 31 5.69 10.71 7.91
C THR A 31 4.75 9.50 7.92
N TYR A 32 3.61 9.63 8.62
CA TYR A 32 2.51 8.66 8.65
C TYR A 32 2.98 7.24 9.04
N ASP A 33 2.94 6.26 8.11
CA ASP A 33 3.33 4.86 8.34
C ASP A 33 4.82 4.70 8.69
N ASP A 34 5.68 5.66 8.34
CA ASP A 34 7.11 5.62 8.67
C ASP A 34 7.34 5.67 10.19
N ARG A 35 6.50 6.40 10.92
CA ARG A 35 6.67 6.56 12.35
C ARG A 35 6.50 5.23 13.10
N PRO A 36 5.36 4.52 13.02
CA PRO A 36 5.20 3.26 13.73
C PRO A 36 6.11 2.14 13.22
N VAL A 37 6.47 2.14 11.92
CA VAL A 37 7.24 1.05 11.32
C VAL A 37 8.75 1.24 11.49
N VAL A 38 9.23 2.50 11.47
CA VAL A 38 10.67 2.81 11.53
C VAL A 38 11.01 3.61 12.78
N PHE A 39 10.46 4.83 12.94
CA PHE A 39 10.91 5.79 13.97
C PHE A 39 10.58 5.33 15.40
N GLU A 40 9.42 4.72 15.62
CA GLU A 40 8.96 4.26 16.94
C GLU A 40 9.13 2.74 17.14
N ASN A 41 9.92 2.10 16.27
CA ASN A 41 10.14 0.66 16.26
C ASN A 41 11.57 0.30 16.68
N ASP A 42 11.81 0.16 17.97
CA ASP A 42 13.13 -0.17 18.52
C ASP A 42 13.76 -1.45 17.93
N ARG A 43 12.93 -2.34 17.33
CA ARG A 43 13.40 -3.59 16.70
C ARG A 43 14.30 -3.33 15.48
N VAL A 44 14.15 -2.18 14.82
CA VAL A 44 14.97 -1.79 13.66
C VAL A 44 16.13 -0.85 14.01
N HIS A 45 16.38 -0.57 15.30
CA HIS A 45 17.36 0.42 15.71
C HIS A 45 18.77 -0.16 15.98
N ALA A 46 18.98 -1.48 15.84
CA ALA A 46 20.28 -2.10 16.08
C ALA A 46 20.54 -3.27 15.13
N LEU A 47 21.78 -3.37 14.59
CA LEU A 47 22.19 -4.48 13.71
C LEU A 47 22.12 -5.85 14.40
N SER A 48 22.27 -5.91 15.73
CA SER A 48 22.12 -7.14 16.52
C SER A 48 20.73 -7.75 16.42
N HIS A 49 19.73 -6.98 16.02
CA HIS A 49 18.35 -7.45 15.86
C HIS A 49 18.09 -8.12 14.49
N LEU A 50 18.97 -7.96 13.50
CA LEU A 50 18.76 -8.49 12.13
C LEU A 50 18.32 -9.95 12.09
N PRO A 51 18.92 -10.91 12.83
CA PRO A 51 18.46 -12.30 12.78
C PRO A 51 17.02 -12.48 13.27
N ARG A 52 16.59 -11.68 14.26
CA ARG A 52 15.24 -11.74 14.83
C ARG A 52 14.17 -11.22 13.87
N LEU A 53 14.50 -10.25 13.02
CA LEU A 53 13.55 -9.68 12.05
C LEU A 53 12.98 -10.72 11.07
N PHE A 54 13.69 -11.82 10.86
CA PHE A 54 13.20 -12.96 10.07
C PHE A 54 12.16 -13.82 10.80
N MET A 55 11.95 -13.56 12.10
CA MET A 55 10.95 -14.24 12.94
C MET A 55 10.00 -13.25 13.62
N GLU A 56 9.91 -12.03 13.09
CA GLU A 56 9.05 -10.97 13.64
C GLU A 56 8.12 -10.39 12.57
N THR A 57 6.99 -9.85 13.03
CA THR A 57 6.03 -9.16 12.18
C THR A 57 6.56 -7.81 11.69
N TYR A 58 6.08 -7.37 10.52
CA TYR A 58 6.44 -6.06 9.95
C TYR A 58 5.94 -4.90 10.83
N TRP A 59 4.65 -4.89 11.16
CA TRP A 59 4.09 -3.95 12.12
C TRP A 59 4.49 -4.35 13.54
N PRO A 60 4.94 -3.42 14.38
CA PRO A 60 5.18 -3.72 15.79
C PRO A 60 3.92 -4.23 16.50
N PRO A 61 4.03 -5.10 17.50
CA PRO A 61 2.88 -5.63 18.25
C PRO A 61 1.96 -4.54 18.81
N LYS A 62 2.51 -3.42 19.26
CA LYS A 62 1.73 -2.26 19.74
C LYS A 62 0.86 -1.62 18.66
N TYR A 63 1.10 -1.93 17.38
CA TYR A 63 0.34 -1.46 16.22
C TYR A 63 -0.31 -2.61 15.43
N GLY A 64 -0.67 -3.70 16.10
CA GLY A 64 -1.42 -4.81 15.54
C GLY A 64 -0.58 -6.04 15.17
N GLY A 65 0.76 -5.95 15.10
CA GLY A 65 1.63 -7.12 14.91
C GLY A 65 1.40 -7.88 13.60
N ASP A 66 1.17 -7.17 12.48
CA ASP A 66 0.82 -7.77 11.19
C ASP A 66 1.95 -7.66 10.15
N GLY A 67 1.81 -8.45 9.07
CA GLY A 67 2.73 -8.49 7.94
C GLY A 67 4.03 -9.23 8.22
N TYR A 68 4.65 -9.82 7.19
CA TYR A 68 5.95 -10.50 7.28
C TYR A 68 6.84 -10.03 6.13
N ARG A 69 7.79 -9.10 6.39
CA ARG A 69 8.58 -8.39 5.37
C ARG A 69 10.05 -8.23 5.78
N PRO A 70 10.76 -9.32 6.06
CA PRO A 70 12.10 -9.27 6.67
C PRO A 70 13.13 -8.51 5.83
N VAL A 71 13.05 -8.54 4.49
CA VAL A 71 14.03 -7.86 3.62
C VAL A 71 13.98 -6.34 3.79
N VAL A 72 12.80 -5.73 3.69
CA VAL A 72 12.69 -4.26 3.83
C VAL A 72 12.92 -3.83 5.27
N THR A 73 12.48 -4.61 6.26
CA THR A 73 12.74 -4.32 7.68
C THR A 73 14.24 -4.36 7.99
N SER A 74 14.97 -5.35 7.43
CA SER A 74 16.43 -5.40 7.53
C SER A 74 17.11 -4.20 6.87
N LEU A 75 16.59 -3.75 5.72
CA LEU A 75 17.10 -2.56 5.05
C LEU A 75 16.89 -1.30 5.89
N PHE A 76 15.74 -1.16 6.57
CA PHE A 76 15.50 -0.07 7.53
C PHE A 76 16.53 -0.10 8.69
N THR A 77 16.84 -1.28 9.21
CA THR A 77 17.84 -1.43 10.28
C THR A 77 19.22 -0.94 9.85
N VAL A 78 19.65 -1.33 8.63
CA VAL A 78 20.95 -0.87 8.10
C VAL A 78 20.96 0.65 7.94
N GLN A 79 19.89 1.23 7.39
CA GLN A 79 19.77 2.68 7.21
C GLN A 79 19.71 3.42 8.55
N TRP A 80 18.98 2.89 9.53
CA TRP A 80 18.89 3.49 10.87
C TRP A 80 20.26 3.61 11.52
N VAL A 81 21.00 2.50 11.55
CA VAL A 81 22.32 2.49 12.17
C VAL A 81 23.32 3.38 11.42
N ALA A 82 23.30 3.33 10.07
CA ALA A 82 24.20 4.12 9.24
C ALA A 82 23.96 5.63 9.34
N ALA A 83 22.71 6.06 9.54
CA ALA A 83 22.32 7.47 9.65
C ALA A 83 22.04 7.93 11.09
N HIS A 84 22.27 7.09 12.10
CA HIS A 84 21.95 7.38 13.49
C HIS A 84 20.48 7.83 13.67
N GLY A 85 19.57 7.19 12.95
CA GLY A 85 18.13 7.49 12.97
C GLY A 85 17.69 8.71 12.15
N ALA A 86 18.59 9.37 11.42
CA ALA A 86 18.23 10.52 10.61
C ALA A 86 17.49 10.12 9.32
N PRO A 87 16.36 10.78 8.94
CA PRO A 87 15.49 10.37 7.84
C PRO A 87 16.13 10.52 6.46
N TRP A 88 17.10 11.42 6.29
CA TRP A 88 17.69 11.73 4.98
C TRP A 88 18.24 10.51 4.24
N LEU A 89 18.85 9.54 4.94
CA LEU A 89 19.41 8.34 4.30
C LEU A 89 18.30 7.42 3.78
N PHE A 90 17.19 7.33 4.49
CA PHE A 90 16.03 6.55 4.04
C PHE A 90 15.43 7.15 2.77
N HIS A 91 15.30 8.48 2.71
CA HIS A 91 14.84 9.16 1.50
C HIS A 91 15.85 9.07 0.35
N LEU A 92 17.16 9.12 0.63
CA LEU A 92 18.19 8.87 -0.38
C LEU A 92 18.04 7.47 -0.99
N VAL A 93 17.84 6.45 -0.16
CA VAL A 93 17.60 5.07 -0.63
C VAL A 93 16.32 4.99 -1.47
N ASN A 94 15.24 5.67 -1.06
CA ASN A 94 14.02 5.77 -1.87
C ASN A 94 14.29 6.37 -3.25
N ILE A 95 15.02 7.47 -3.31
CA ILE A 95 15.40 8.14 -4.57
C ILE A 95 16.19 7.18 -5.46
N LEU A 96 17.21 6.51 -4.91
CA LEU A 96 18.03 5.55 -5.66
C LEU A 96 17.21 4.36 -6.15
N LEU A 97 16.34 3.81 -5.32
CA LEU A 97 15.42 2.72 -5.69
C LEU A 97 14.42 3.18 -6.77
N ALA A 98 13.88 4.40 -6.66
CA ALA A 98 12.98 4.95 -7.69
C ALA A 98 13.69 5.08 -9.05
N VAL A 99 14.90 5.62 -9.08
CA VAL A 99 15.72 5.68 -10.31
C VAL A 99 15.98 4.28 -10.85
N ALA A 100 16.40 3.35 -10.01
CA ALA A 100 16.67 1.96 -10.42
C ALA A 100 15.41 1.29 -10.98
N THR A 101 14.25 1.51 -10.36
CA THR A 101 12.96 0.96 -10.81
C THR A 101 12.55 1.52 -12.17
N VAL A 102 12.67 2.84 -12.39
CA VAL A 102 12.42 3.47 -13.69
C VAL A 102 13.31 2.87 -14.79
N LEU A 103 14.60 2.68 -14.49
CA LEU A 103 15.55 2.07 -15.43
C LEU A 103 15.23 0.58 -15.66
N ALA A 104 14.78 -0.15 -14.65
CA ALA A 104 14.35 -1.54 -14.78
C ALA A 104 13.07 -1.66 -15.62
N VAL A 105 12.09 -0.77 -15.44
CA VAL A 105 10.87 -0.70 -16.27
C VAL A 105 11.24 -0.39 -17.72
N TYR A 106 12.12 0.57 -17.97
CA TYR A 106 12.64 0.86 -19.31
C TYR A 106 13.34 -0.37 -19.92
N TRP A 107 14.22 -1.00 -19.16
CA TRP A 107 14.91 -2.21 -19.59
C TRP A 107 13.93 -3.36 -19.86
N CYS A 108 12.93 -3.55 -19.04
CA CYS A 108 11.83 -4.50 -19.26
C CYS A 108 11.09 -4.17 -20.56
N ALA A 109 10.68 -2.91 -20.74
CA ALA A 109 9.97 -2.44 -21.95
C ALA A 109 10.75 -2.71 -23.24
N LEU A 110 12.07 -2.62 -23.22
CA LEU A 110 12.95 -3.00 -24.37
C LEU A 110 12.87 -4.49 -24.73
N ALA A 111 12.25 -5.34 -23.93
CA ALA A 111 12.01 -6.75 -24.31
C ALA A 111 10.82 -6.89 -25.30
N PHE A 112 9.94 -5.91 -25.35
CA PHE A 112 8.72 -5.95 -26.17
C PHE A 112 8.59 -4.80 -27.16
N LEU A 113 9.27 -3.69 -26.91
CA LEU A 113 9.12 -2.43 -27.66
C LEU A 113 10.44 -1.99 -28.28
N PRO A 114 10.40 -1.34 -29.45
CA PRO A 114 11.52 -0.57 -29.97
C PRO A 114 11.95 0.54 -28.99
N ARG A 115 13.18 1.03 -29.15
CA ARG A 115 13.79 2.00 -28.23
C ARG A 115 12.93 3.23 -27.92
N PHE A 116 12.24 3.77 -28.93
CA PHE A 116 11.40 4.95 -28.75
C PHE A 116 10.19 4.63 -27.85
N GLY A 117 9.43 3.57 -28.17
CA GLY A 117 8.30 3.14 -27.35
C GLY A 117 8.70 2.80 -25.92
N ALA A 118 9.84 2.12 -25.73
CA ALA A 118 10.37 1.83 -24.40
C ALA A 118 10.77 3.09 -23.62
N LEU A 119 11.38 4.09 -24.32
CA LEU A 119 11.73 5.37 -23.71
C LEU A 119 10.48 6.14 -23.26
N VAL A 120 9.42 6.16 -24.09
CA VAL A 120 8.14 6.76 -23.71
C VAL A 120 7.54 6.09 -22.47
N ALA A 121 7.54 4.75 -22.43
CA ALA A 121 7.07 3.99 -21.28
C ALA A 121 7.86 4.35 -20.00
N GLY A 122 9.19 4.35 -20.07
CA GLY A 122 10.04 4.73 -18.94
C GLY A 122 9.87 6.18 -18.49
N ALA A 123 9.70 7.11 -19.44
CA ALA A 123 9.51 8.53 -19.14
C ALA A 123 8.16 8.80 -18.46
N LEU A 124 7.07 8.20 -18.96
CA LEU A 124 5.76 8.30 -18.34
C LEU A 124 5.75 7.67 -16.95
N PHE A 125 6.41 6.52 -16.76
CA PHE A 125 6.56 5.91 -15.45
C PHE A 125 7.34 6.80 -14.49
N ALA A 126 8.41 7.44 -14.94
CA ALA A 126 9.24 8.31 -14.10
C ALA A 126 8.50 9.52 -13.53
N VAL A 127 7.51 10.06 -14.26
CA VAL A 127 6.80 11.29 -13.88
C VAL A 127 5.35 11.06 -13.46
N HIS A 128 4.93 9.81 -13.25
CA HIS A 128 3.53 9.50 -12.96
C HIS A 128 3.14 9.92 -11.54
N PRO A 129 2.17 10.82 -11.35
CA PRO A 129 1.88 11.39 -10.03
C PRO A 129 1.34 10.39 -9.01
N VAL A 130 0.76 9.26 -9.44
CA VAL A 130 0.28 8.20 -8.53
C VAL A 130 1.42 7.52 -7.76
N HIS A 131 2.67 7.74 -8.17
CA HIS A 131 3.85 7.17 -7.52
C HIS A 131 4.31 7.94 -6.27
N VAL A 132 3.73 9.12 -6.03
CA VAL A 132 4.19 10.01 -4.95
C VAL A 132 4.06 9.37 -3.58
N GLU A 133 2.99 8.64 -3.29
CA GLU A 133 2.84 7.91 -2.02
C GLU A 133 3.99 6.91 -1.79
N VAL A 134 4.50 6.30 -2.87
CA VAL A 134 5.61 5.32 -2.80
C VAL A 134 6.96 6.01 -2.65
N THR A 135 7.17 7.14 -3.31
CA THR A 135 8.48 7.81 -3.35
C THR A 135 8.66 8.82 -2.23
N GLY A 136 7.57 9.40 -1.71
CA GLY A 136 7.56 10.36 -0.62
C GLY A 136 7.60 9.75 0.78
N ASN A 137 7.14 8.51 0.91
CA ASN A 137 7.03 7.77 2.16
C ASN A 137 8.16 6.72 2.24
N VAL A 138 8.87 6.63 3.36
CA VAL A 138 10.01 5.70 3.55
C VAL A 138 9.58 4.23 3.44
N VAL A 139 8.42 3.87 3.99
CA VAL A 139 7.88 2.49 3.86
C VAL A 139 7.57 2.09 2.42
N GLY A 140 7.51 3.05 1.51
CA GLY A 140 7.40 2.84 0.06
C GLY A 140 8.58 2.08 -0.56
N GLN A 141 9.72 1.93 0.15
CA GLN A 141 10.83 1.07 -0.27
C GLN A 141 10.37 -0.35 -0.62
N ALA A 142 9.37 -0.85 0.09
CA ALA A 142 8.81 -2.18 -0.19
C ALA A 142 8.22 -2.27 -1.60
N GLU A 143 7.46 -1.26 -2.05
CA GLU A 143 6.90 -1.19 -3.40
C GLU A 143 7.99 -1.06 -4.47
N LEU A 144 8.98 -0.20 -4.21
CA LEU A 144 10.09 0.04 -5.13
C LEU A 144 10.92 -1.23 -5.35
N ILE A 145 11.28 -1.95 -4.28
CA ILE A 145 12.07 -3.20 -4.36
C ILE A 145 11.28 -4.28 -5.11
N VAL A 146 9.99 -4.46 -4.81
CA VAL A 146 9.16 -5.44 -5.52
C VAL A 146 9.07 -5.09 -6.99
N ALA A 147 8.74 -3.85 -7.35
CA ALA A 147 8.62 -3.44 -8.75
C ALA A 147 9.95 -3.58 -9.50
N LEU A 148 11.07 -3.21 -8.88
CA LEU A 148 12.42 -3.40 -9.43
C LEU A 148 12.69 -4.88 -9.74
N CYS A 149 12.51 -5.76 -8.76
CA CYS A 149 12.77 -7.19 -8.90
C CYS A 149 11.86 -7.83 -9.97
N LEU A 150 10.55 -7.51 -9.93
CA LEU A 150 9.59 -8.11 -10.87
C LEU A 150 9.77 -7.58 -12.30
N ALA A 151 10.09 -6.30 -12.50
CA ALA A 151 10.38 -5.75 -13.82
C ALA A 151 11.62 -6.42 -14.43
N ILE A 152 12.69 -6.64 -13.63
CA ILE A 152 13.88 -7.36 -14.07
C ILE A 152 13.54 -8.83 -14.38
N ALA A 153 12.78 -9.51 -13.52
CA ALA A 153 12.41 -10.92 -13.70
C ALA A 153 11.60 -11.14 -14.99
N VAL A 154 10.56 -10.29 -15.24
CA VAL A 154 9.75 -10.36 -16.46
C VAL A 154 10.60 -10.03 -17.70
N GLY A 155 11.38 -8.96 -17.66
CA GLY A 155 12.27 -8.57 -18.78
C GLY A 155 13.30 -9.65 -19.11
N LEU A 156 13.90 -10.30 -18.10
CA LEU A 156 14.83 -11.42 -18.26
C LEU A 156 14.12 -12.63 -18.88
N HIS A 157 12.98 -13.03 -18.33
CA HIS A 157 12.19 -14.14 -18.86
C HIS A 157 11.88 -13.94 -20.34
N VAL A 158 11.27 -12.81 -20.72
CA VAL A 158 10.86 -12.57 -22.12
C VAL A 158 12.04 -12.56 -23.07
N ARG A 159 13.19 -11.94 -22.69
CA ARG A 159 14.40 -11.93 -23.52
C ARG A 159 14.96 -13.34 -23.73
N ARG A 160 15.04 -14.15 -22.68
CA ARG A 160 15.57 -15.52 -22.74
C ARG A 160 14.65 -16.44 -23.52
N ARG A 161 13.34 -16.27 -23.38
CA ARG A 161 12.34 -17.00 -24.16
C ARG A 161 12.37 -16.62 -25.63
N ALA A 162 12.49 -15.34 -25.97
CA ALA A 162 12.63 -14.90 -27.36
C ALA A 162 13.90 -15.43 -28.01
N ALA A 163 14.99 -15.55 -27.26
CA ALA A 163 16.25 -16.15 -27.71
C ALA A 163 16.27 -17.70 -27.64
N ARG A 164 15.18 -18.33 -27.16
CA ARG A 164 15.13 -19.80 -26.87
C ARG A 164 16.27 -20.30 -25.99
N ALA A 165 16.79 -19.46 -25.11
CA ALA A 165 18.00 -19.64 -24.34
C ALA A 165 17.78 -19.63 -22.82
N LEU A 166 16.54 -19.96 -22.32
CA LEU A 166 16.26 -20.03 -20.89
C LEU A 166 17.04 -21.20 -20.27
N ALA A 167 18.11 -20.89 -19.55
CA ALA A 167 19.00 -21.84 -18.89
C ALA A 167 18.71 -21.93 -17.38
N GLY A 168 19.28 -22.96 -16.71
CA GLY A 168 19.12 -23.13 -15.27
C GLY A 168 19.56 -21.91 -14.45
N ARG A 169 20.63 -21.19 -14.86
CA ARG A 169 21.05 -19.92 -14.24
C ARG A 169 20.00 -18.82 -14.32
N ASP A 170 19.22 -18.77 -15.42
CA ASP A 170 18.16 -17.79 -15.60
C ASP A 170 16.97 -18.12 -14.68
N VAL A 171 16.67 -19.43 -14.54
CA VAL A 171 15.68 -19.92 -13.58
C VAL A 171 16.09 -19.53 -12.15
N CYS A 172 17.35 -19.79 -11.76
CA CYS A 172 17.87 -19.38 -10.45
C CYS A 172 17.77 -17.85 -10.24
N ALA A 173 18.18 -17.05 -11.22
CA ALA A 173 18.13 -15.60 -11.13
C ALA A 173 16.70 -15.07 -10.98
N ILE A 174 15.75 -15.55 -11.78
CA ILE A 174 14.32 -15.16 -11.70
C ILE A 174 13.73 -15.60 -10.35
N THR A 175 14.06 -16.81 -9.89
CA THR A 175 13.59 -17.33 -8.59
C THR A 175 14.17 -16.52 -7.43
N ALA A 176 15.45 -16.13 -7.48
CA ALA A 176 16.07 -15.27 -6.46
C ALA A 176 15.41 -13.89 -6.40
N LEU A 177 15.15 -13.25 -7.56
CA LEU A 177 14.42 -11.99 -7.64
C LEU A 177 13.01 -12.13 -7.07
N PHE A 178 12.33 -13.22 -7.36
CA PHE A 178 11.01 -13.53 -6.79
C PHE A 178 11.05 -13.70 -5.28
N ALA A 179 12.02 -14.44 -4.75
CA ALA A 179 12.19 -14.66 -3.32
C ALA A 179 12.47 -13.35 -2.57
N VAL A 180 13.37 -12.50 -3.08
CA VAL A 180 13.64 -11.17 -2.53
C VAL A 180 12.38 -10.30 -2.54
N ALA A 181 11.65 -10.28 -3.66
CA ALA A 181 10.40 -9.54 -3.78
C ALA A 181 9.34 -10.03 -2.79
N LEU A 182 9.15 -11.34 -2.66
CA LEU A 182 8.14 -11.93 -1.77
C LEU A 182 8.46 -11.71 -0.30
N LEU A 183 9.74 -11.80 0.10
CA LEU A 183 10.22 -11.46 1.45
C LEU A 183 10.22 -9.94 1.72
N THR A 184 10.01 -9.12 0.69
CA THR A 184 9.85 -7.66 0.81
C THR A 184 8.39 -7.29 0.96
N LYS A 185 7.49 -7.86 0.12
CA LYS A 185 6.03 -7.61 0.20
C LYS A 185 5.22 -8.69 -0.53
N GLU A 186 4.11 -9.07 0.06
CA GLU A 186 3.29 -10.23 -0.29
C GLU A 186 2.74 -10.18 -1.73
N HIS A 187 2.45 -9.00 -2.25
CA HIS A 187 1.90 -8.85 -3.61
C HIS A 187 2.87 -9.26 -4.73
N ALA A 188 4.15 -9.54 -4.40
CA ALA A 188 5.10 -10.15 -5.35
C ALA A 188 4.61 -11.49 -5.92
N VAL A 189 3.65 -12.15 -5.27
CA VAL A 189 2.99 -13.38 -5.75
C VAL A 189 2.39 -13.25 -7.16
N VAL A 190 2.28 -12.04 -7.71
CA VAL A 190 1.82 -11.77 -9.07
C VAL A 190 2.82 -12.17 -10.17
N LEU A 191 4.09 -12.45 -9.84
CA LEU A 191 5.08 -12.81 -10.86
C LEU A 191 4.73 -14.06 -11.67
N PRO A 192 4.37 -15.22 -11.06
CA PRO A 192 3.98 -16.40 -11.83
C PRO A 192 2.87 -16.13 -12.86
N PRO A 193 1.71 -15.55 -12.51
CA PRO A 193 0.69 -15.25 -13.51
C PRO A 193 1.10 -14.17 -14.54
N LEU A 194 2.00 -13.22 -14.20
CA LEU A 194 2.56 -12.29 -15.17
C LEU A 194 3.41 -13.00 -16.23
N LEU A 195 4.22 -13.99 -15.85
CA LEU A 195 4.98 -14.77 -16.80
C LEU A 195 4.08 -15.62 -17.71
N LEU A 196 2.98 -16.18 -17.17
CA LEU A 196 1.96 -16.85 -17.99
C LEU A 196 1.28 -15.90 -18.98
N ALA A 197 0.97 -14.69 -18.53
CA ALA A 197 0.40 -13.66 -19.41
C ALA A 197 1.39 -13.27 -20.53
N ALA A 198 2.68 -13.15 -20.23
CA ALA A 198 3.72 -12.91 -21.23
C ALA A 198 3.80 -14.06 -22.26
N GLU A 199 3.79 -15.31 -21.81
CA GLU A 199 3.73 -16.49 -22.68
C GLU A 199 2.46 -16.52 -23.54
N ALA A 200 1.33 -16.06 -23.00
CA ALA A 200 0.06 -16.06 -23.72
C ALA A 200 -0.05 -14.94 -24.75
N THR A 201 0.68 -13.83 -24.60
CA THR A 201 0.51 -12.61 -25.40
C THR A 201 1.70 -12.27 -26.28
N VAL A 202 2.88 -12.04 -25.68
CA VAL A 202 4.06 -11.49 -26.37
C VAL A 202 5.07 -12.54 -26.84
N ILE A 203 5.10 -13.73 -26.24
CA ILE A 203 5.96 -14.83 -26.66
C ILE A 203 5.21 -15.69 -27.67
N ARG A 204 5.76 -15.79 -28.89
CA ARG A 204 5.13 -16.46 -30.02
C ARG A 204 5.97 -17.67 -30.49
N GLY A 205 5.32 -18.55 -31.25
CA GLY A 205 5.99 -19.62 -31.99
C GLY A 205 6.10 -20.96 -31.27
N ASP A 206 5.84 -21.04 -29.97
CA ASP A 206 5.87 -22.30 -29.23
C ASP A 206 4.47 -22.88 -29.02
N ASP A 207 4.36 -24.19 -29.13
CA ASP A 207 3.18 -24.93 -28.72
C ASP A 207 3.04 -24.98 -27.18
N TRP A 208 1.86 -25.35 -26.67
CA TRP A 208 1.60 -25.39 -25.24
C TRP A 208 2.48 -26.40 -24.49
N ARG A 209 2.84 -27.54 -25.12
CA ARG A 209 3.67 -28.57 -24.49
C ARG A 209 5.09 -28.07 -24.27
N THR A 210 5.65 -27.36 -25.24
CA THR A 210 6.94 -26.70 -25.13
C THR A 210 6.93 -25.64 -24.04
N ARG A 211 5.88 -24.81 -23.97
CA ARG A 211 5.72 -23.80 -22.91
C ARG A 211 5.68 -24.43 -21.52
N VAL A 212 4.86 -25.46 -21.32
CA VAL A 212 4.79 -26.18 -20.02
C VAL A 212 6.15 -26.78 -19.66
N ARG A 213 6.83 -27.41 -20.60
CA ARG A 213 8.16 -28.02 -20.36
C ARG A 213 9.19 -26.97 -19.90
N VAL A 214 9.21 -25.80 -20.55
CA VAL A 214 10.15 -24.72 -20.24
C VAL A 214 9.81 -24.03 -18.93
N LEU A 215 8.53 -23.82 -18.62
CA LEU A 215 8.07 -23.15 -17.41
C LEU A 215 8.10 -24.05 -16.18
N ARG A 216 8.03 -25.38 -16.34
CA ARG A 216 7.94 -26.34 -15.22
C ARG A 216 9.00 -26.12 -14.14
N PRO A 217 10.34 -26.03 -14.45
CA PRO A 217 11.34 -25.84 -13.41
C PRO A 217 11.17 -24.51 -12.67
N LEU A 218 10.77 -23.46 -13.38
CA LEU A 218 10.54 -22.15 -12.78
C LEU A 218 9.33 -22.16 -11.84
N PHE A 219 8.23 -22.77 -12.26
CA PHE A 219 7.02 -22.87 -11.41
C PHE A 219 7.22 -23.79 -10.21
N LEU A 220 7.99 -24.87 -10.35
CA LEU A 220 8.37 -25.70 -9.19
C LEU A 220 9.20 -24.91 -8.18
N ALA A 221 10.17 -24.11 -8.65
CA ALA A 221 10.97 -23.25 -7.80
C ALA A 221 10.11 -22.16 -7.11
N PHE A 222 9.19 -21.52 -7.84
CA PHE A 222 8.24 -20.56 -7.25
C PHE A 222 7.35 -21.19 -6.18
N THR A 223 6.83 -22.40 -6.47
CA THR A 223 6.02 -23.13 -5.48
C THR A 223 6.82 -23.42 -4.21
N ALA A 224 8.06 -23.85 -4.33
CA ALA A 224 8.94 -24.08 -3.17
C ALA A 224 9.16 -22.79 -2.36
N VAL A 225 9.43 -21.66 -3.04
CA VAL A 225 9.60 -20.35 -2.38
C VAL A 225 8.32 -19.91 -1.68
N ILE A 226 7.16 -20.05 -2.34
CA ILE A 226 5.84 -19.68 -1.75
C ILE A 226 5.55 -20.53 -0.52
N LEU A 227 5.74 -21.86 -0.61
CA LEU A 227 5.50 -22.75 0.52
C LEU A 227 6.42 -22.44 1.71
N ALA A 228 7.71 -22.22 1.45
CA ALA A 228 8.66 -21.80 2.48
C ALA A 228 8.26 -20.46 3.12
N TYR A 229 7.87 -19.48 2.31
CA TYR A 229 7.39 -18.19 2.78
C TYR A 229 6.13 -18.33 3.65
N LEU A 230 5.12 -19.08 3.19
CA LEU A 230 3.87 -19.29 3.92
C LEU A 230 4.10 -20.04 5.24
N TYR A 231 5.01 -21.01 5.24
CA TYR A 231 5.38 -21.74 6.46
C TYR A 231 5.98 -20.81 7.51
N VAL A 232 7.02 -20.04 7.16
CA VAL A 232 7.67 -19.11 8.10
C VAL A 232 6.70 -18.00 8.53
N ARG A 233 5.94 -17.44 7.58
CA ARG A 233 4.91 -16.44 7.89
C ARG A 233 3.86 -16.97 8.86
N GLY A 234 3.40 -18.21 8.69
CA GLY A 234 2.46 -18.86 9.60
C GLY A 234 3.02 -19.00 11.02
N LEU A 235 4.32 -19.33 11.16
CA LEU A 235 4.99 -19.37 12.45
C LEU A 235 5.06 -17.98 13.12
N VAL A 236 5.33 -16.93 12.32
CA VAL A 236 5.49 -15.57 12.81
C VAL A 236 4.16 -14.92 13.20
N GLN A 237 3.12 -15.11 12.40
CA GLN A 237 1.82 -14.46 12.59
C GLN A 237 0.81 -15.33 13.35
N GLN A 238 1.13 -16.61 13.57
CA GLN A 238 0.21 -17.61 14.13
C GLN A 238 -1.09 -17.75 13.31
N ASP A 239 -1.09 -17.25 12.07
CA ASP A 239 -2.20 -17.32 11.11
C ASP A 239 -1.64 -17.37 9.68
N LEU A 240 -2.01 -18.42 8.92
CA LEU A 240 -1.60 -18.59 7.53
C LEU A 240 -2.21 -17.52 6.60
N ALA A 241 -3.40 -17.04 6.87
CA ALA A 241 -4.09 -16.04 6.08
C ALA A 241 -3.56 -14.62 6.34
N GLY A 242 -3.29 -14.27 7.60
CA GLY A 242 -2.58 -13.08 8.09
C GLY A 242 -2.90 -11.73 7.42
N PHE A 243 -4.08 -11.60 6.83
CA PHE A 243 -4.58 -10.34 6.34
C PHE A 243 -5.62 -9.83 7.32
N LEU A 244 -5.30 -8.77 8.04
CA LEU A 244 -6.32 -8.02 8.75
C LEU A 244 -7.15 -7.28 7.69
N PRO A 245 -8.42 -7.64 7.47
CA PRO A 245 -9.25 -6.91 6.53
C PRO A 245 -9.46 -5.49 7.06
N PHE A 246 -9.67 -4.54 6.15
CA PHE A 246 -10.10 -3.19 6.51
C PHE A 246 -11.29 -3.28 7.50
N PRO A 247 -11.31 -2.47 8.59
CA PRO A 247 -12.33 -2.57 9.62
C PRO A 247 -13.77 -2.64 9.11
N ALA A 248 -14.11 -1.88 8.04
CA ALA A 248 -15.43 -1.91 7.42
C ALA A 248 -15.82 -3.32 6.94
N PHE A 249 -14.90 -4.05 6.32
CA PHE A 249 -15.17 -5.38 5.80
C PHE A 249 -15.29 -6.44 6.90
N ARG A 250 -14.59 -6.25 8.01
CA ARG A 250 -14.63 -7.17 9.15
C ARG A 250 -15.84 -6.94 10.04
N PHE A 251 -16.07 -5.68 10.46
CA PHE A 251 -17.03 -5.34 11.51
C PHE A 251 -18.45 -5.11 11.01
N LEU A 252 -18.62 -4.61 9.80
CA LEU A 252 -19.92 -4.55 9.14
C LEU A 252 -20.41 -5.93 8.68
N ARG A 253 -19.61 -7.00 8.89
CA ARG A 253 -19.89 -8.33 8.34
C ARG A 253 -20.30 -8.26 6.86
N MET A 254 -19.61 -7.40 6.13
CA MET A 254 -19.89 -7.14 4.73
C MET A 254 -19.80 -8.44 3.94
N SER A 255 -20.87 -8.78 3.25
CA SER A 255 -20.88 -9.91 2.34
C SER A 255 -19.85 -9.73 1.24
N ALA A 256 -19.35 -10.83 0.65
CA ALA A 256 -18.48 -10.76 -0.51
C ALA A 256 -19.12 -9.93 -1.66
N ALA A 257 -20.44 -10.00 -1.81
CA ALA A 257 -21.18 -9.22 -2.79
C ALA A 257 -21.09 -7.71 -2.53
N ASN A 258 -21.27 -7.27 -1.29
CA ASN A 258 -21.16 -5.84 -0.94
C ASN A 258 -19.72 -5.34 -1.07
N ARG A 259 -18.72 -6.17 -0.71
CA ARG A 259 -17.31 -5.84 -0.92
C ARG A 259 -17.01 -5.65 -2.41
N VAL A 260 -17.41 -6.59 -3.25
CA VAL A 260 -17.28 -6.49 -4.71
C VAL A 260 -18.04 -5.27 -5.25
N GLY A 261 -19.27 -5.03 -4.78
CA GLY A 261 -20.05 -3.84 -5.15
C GLY A 261 -19.36 -2.53 -4.78
N THR A 262 -18.72 -2.46 -3.60
CA THR A 262 -17.91 -1.30 -3.20
C THR A 262 -16.75 -1.09 -4.16
N MET A 263 -16.05 -2.15 -4.54
CA MET A 263 -14.95 -2.03 -5.50
C MET A 263 -15.44 -1.67 -6.90
N MET A 264 -16.64 -2.11 -7.32
CA MET A 264 -17.23 -1.66 -8.58
C MET A 264 -17.53 -0.16 -8.57
N ASN A 265 -17.92 0.41 -7.42
CA ASN A 265 -18.05 1.88 -7.29
C ASN A 265 -16.70 2.59 -7.44
N GLU A 266 -15.59 1.96 -7.02
CA GLU A 266 -14.24 2.53 -7.05
C GLU A 266 -13.47 2.31 -8.37
N MET A 267 -13.84 1.32 -9.20
CA MET A 267 -13.14 1.03 -10.47
C MET A 267 -12.97 2.23 -11.39
N PRO A 268 -13.96 3.14 -11.57
CA PRO A 268 -13.78 4.35 -12.37
C PRO A 268 -12.66 5.26 -11.81
N ARG A 269 -12.60 5.44 -10.49
CA ARG A 269 -11.54 6.22 -9.82
C ARG A 269 -10.18 5.56 -9.99
N ILE A 270 -10.09 4.25 -9.80
CA ILE A 270 -8.86 3.46 -10.00
C ILE A 270 -8.35 3.58 -11.43
N ALA A 271 -9.23 3.45 -12.42
CA ALA A 271 -8.89 3.64 -13.83
C ALA A 271 -8.38 5.07 -14.10
N GLN A 272 -9.03 6.08 -13.54
CA GLN A 272 -8.59 7.49 -13.61
C GLN A 272 -7.20 7.69 -12.98
N LEU A 273 -6.96 7.13 -11.79
CA LEU A 273 -5.67 7.23 -11.11
C LEU A 273 -4.53 6.60 -11.92
N ILE A 274 -4.79 5.47 -12.59
CA ILE A 274 -3.78 4.79 -13.43
C ILE A 274 -3.54 5.54 -14.74
N LEU A 275 -4.58 6.12 -15.34
CA LEU A 275 -4.48 6.73 -16.68
C LEU A 275 -4.14 8.20 -16.63
N PHE A 276 -4.80 8.96 -15.75
CA PHE A 276 -4.61 10.40 -15.60
C PHE A 276 -5.07 10.89 -14.22
N PRO A 277 -4.20 10.88 -13.19
CA PRO A 277 -4.55 11.21 -11.82
C PRO A 277 -4.78 12.71 -11.62
N THR A 278 -5.98 13.19 -11.90
CA THR A 278 -6.38 14.59 -11.68
C THR A 278 -6.52 14.91 -10.20
N HIS A 279 -7.09 13.97 -9.43
CA HIS A 279 -7.30 14.10 -7.99
C HIS A 279 -6.57 12.96 -7.29
N LEU A 280 -5.53 13.34 -6.56
CA LEU A 280 -4.80 12.47 -5.64
C LEU A 280 -5.30 12.76 -4.23
N SER A 281 -5.45 11.74 -3.40
CA SER A 281 -5.85 11.87 -2.01
C SER A 281 -4.93 11.08 -1.10
N ALA A 282 -4.68 11.62 0.09
CA ALA A 282 -3.98 10.87 1.13
C ALA A 282 -4.91 9.86 1.85
N ASP A 283 -6.24 9.94 1.62
CA ASP A 283 -7.23 9.07 2.22
C ASP A 283 -8.35 8.70 1.24
N TYR A 284 -8.68 7.41 1.18
CA TYR A 284 -9.78 6.82 0.43
C TYR A 284 -10.62 5.97 1.38
N SER A 285 -11.26 6.62 2.35
CA SER A 285 -12.02 5.98 3.42
C SER A 285 -13.53 6.24 3.29
N PRO A 286 -14.38 5.58 4.11
CA PRO A 286 -15.81 5.81 4.11
C PRO A 286 -16.21 7.28 4.20
N ALA A 287 -17.25 7.65 3.49
CA ALA A 287 -17.81 8.90 3.03
C ALA A 287 -17.10 9.51 1.82
N ASP A 288 -15.77 9.38 1.65
CA ASP A 288 -15.12 9.63 0.36
C ASP A 288 -15.34 8.46 -0.62
N VAL A 289 -15.32 7.23 -0.10
CA VAL A 289 -15.67 6.00 -0.83
C VAL A 289 -17.09 5.58 -0.50
N ARG A 290 -17.91 5.35 -1.55
CA ARG A 290 -19.27 4.85 -1.39
C ARG A 290 -19.27 3.36 -1.10
N ILE A 291 -19.59 2.98 0.13
CA ILE A 291 -19.77 1.60 0.56
C ILE A 291 -21.07 1.04 -0.05
N ALA A 292 -21.01 -0.16 -0.63
CA ALA A 292 -22.18 -0.83 -1.18
C ALA A 292 -22.94 -1.58 -0.08
N GLU A 293 -24.25 -1.40 -0.04
CA GLU A 293 -25.17 -2.11 0.85
C GLU A 293 -26.01 -3.16 0.09
N GLY A 294 -25.78 -3.27 -1.23
CA GLY A 294 -26.46 -4.19 -2.14
C GLY A 294 -26.19 -3.82 -3.61
N PRO A 295 -26.83 -4.53 -4.57
CA PRO A 295 -26.73 -4.19 -5.98
C PRO A 295 -27.29 -2.78 -6.27
N ALA A 296 -26.54 -1.97 -7.02
CA ALA A 296 -26.95 -0.61 -7.39
C ALA A 296 -26.45 -0.22 -8.78
N LEU A 297 -27.16 0.68 -9.45
CA LEU A 297 -26.78 1.19 -10.78
C LEU A 297 -25.41 1.90 -10.77
N SER A 298 -24.99 2.45 -9.63
CA SER A 298 -23.68 3.08 -9.47
C SER A 298 -22.50 2.12 -9.68
N GLN A 299 -22.72 0.81 -9.62
CA GLN A 299 -21.70 -0.22 -9.83
C GLN A 299 -21.50 -0.56 -11.32
N LEU A 300 -22.44 -0.19 -12.20
CA LEU A 300 -22.38 -0.54 -13.62
C LEU A 300 -21.15 0.03 -14.35
N PRO A 301 -20.69 1.27 -14.12
CA PRO A 301 -19.48 1.78 -14.75
C PRO A 301 -18.24 0.94 -14.41
N GLY A 302 -18.09 0.52 -13.16
CA GLY A 302 -16.97 -0.33 -12.75
C GLY A 302 -17.05 -1.74 -13.36
N LEU A 303 -18.24 -2.33 -13.37
CA LEU A 303 -18.47 -3.61 -14.03
C LEU A 303 -18.14 -3.52 -15.53
N PHE A 304 -18.56 -2.44 -16.20
CA PHE A 304 -18.23 -2.20 -17.60
C PHE A 304 -16.71 -2.10 -17.82
N ILE A 305 -15.97 -1.38 -16.95
CA ILE A 305 -14.52 -1.27 -17.03
C ILE A 305 -13.87 -2.66 -16.90
N CYS A 306 -14.29 -3.47 -15.94
CA CYS A 306 -13.76 -4.82 -15.74
C CYS A 306 -14.02 -5.71 -16.98
N VAL A 307 -15.25 -5.74 -17.47
CA VAL A 307 -15.64 -6.52 -18.66
C VAL A 307 -14.91 -6.03 -19.90
N ALA A 308 -14.88 -4.71 -20.14
CA ALA A 308 -14.17 -4.11 -21.26
C ALA A 308 -12.67 -4.43 -21.24
N THR A 309 -12.03 -4.39 -20.05
CA THR A 309 -10.63 -4.76 -19.88
C THR A 309 -10.38 -6.21 -20.31
N ILE A 310 -11.21 -7.15 -19.87
CA ILE A 310 -11.11 -8.57 -20.24
C ILE A 310 -11.33 -8.77 -21.74
N VAL A 311 -12.39 -8.16 -22.30
CA VAL A 311 -12.70 -8.26 -23.73
C VAL A 311 -11.57 -7.67 -24.59
N LEU A 312 -11.07 -6.50 -24.25
CA LEU A 312 -9.95 -5.87 -24.96
C LEU A 312 -8.66 -6.68 -24.83
N MET A 313 -8.35 -7.22 -23.66
CA MET A 313 -7.20 -8.10 -23.45
C MET A 313 -7.23 -9.29 -24.41
N ILE A 314 -8.39 -9.94 -24.57
CA ILE A 314 -8.56 -11.08 -25.47
C ILE A 314 -8.51 -10.61 -26.94
N ALA A 315 -9.23 -9.56 -27.31
CA ALA A 315 -9.33 -9.07 -28.68
C ALA A 315 -7.98 -8.55 -29.23
N LEU A 316 -7.19 -7.90 -28.37
CA LEU A 316 -5.88 -7.34 -28.74
C LEU A 316 -4.74 -8.35 -28.75
N ARG A 317 -4.95 -9.56 -28.22
CA ARG A 317 -3.91 -10.56 -28.05
C ARG A 317 -3.07 -10.85 -29.30
N GLN A 318 -3.71 -10.88 -30.47
CA GLN A 318 -3.00 -11.11 -31.73
C GLN A 318 -2.63 -9.83 -32.47
N ARG A 319 -3.48 -8.78 -32.39
CA ARG A 319 -3.32 -7.53 -33.16
C ARG A 319 -2.36 -6.55 -32.50
N ALA A 320 -2.38 -6.46 -31.17
CA ALA A 320 -1.56 -5.55 -30.38
C ALA A 320 -1.09 -6.27 -29.09
N PRO A 321 -0.17 -7.24 -29.19
CA PRO A 321 0.19 -8.15 -28.09
C PRO A 321 0.75 -7.42 -26.88
N VAL A 322 1.49 -6.33 -27.07
CA VAL A 322 2.01 -5.54 -25.96
C VAL A 322 0.90 -4.80 -25.22
N ALA A 323 -0.12 -4.30 -25.93
CA ALA A 323 -1.29 -3.68 -25.30
C ALA A 323 -2.11 -4.72 -24.53
N SER A 324 -2.32 -5.92 -25.10
CA SER A 324 -2.95 -7.04 -24.40
C SER A 324 -2.18 -7.44 -23.13
N PHE A 325 -0.86 -7.51 -23.21
CA PHE A 325 0.00 -7.79 -22.06
C PHE A 325 -0.05 -6.68 -21.00
N GLY A 326 -0.10 -5.41 -21.42
CA GLY A 326 -0.27 -4.27 -20.51
C GLY A 326 -1.58 -4.32 -19.73
N LEU A 327 -2.70 -4.68 -20.38
CA LEU A 327 -3.98 -4.91 -19.71
C LEU A 327 -3.93 -6.09 -18.74
N ALA A 328 -3.30 -7.19 -19.16
CA ALA A 328 -3.07 -8.35 -18.29
C ALA A 328 -2.20 -7.97 -17.08
N TRP A 329 -1.16 -7.16 -17.29
CA TRP A 329 -0.30 -6.67 -16.21
C TRP A 329 -1.09 -5.85 -15.18
N ILE A 330 -1.89 -4.85 -15.65
CA ILE A 330 -2.73 -4.04 -14.76
C ILE A 330 -3.64 -4.96 -13.93
N THR A 331 -4.36 -5.87 -14.59
CA THR A 331 -5.33 -6.75 -13.95
C THR A 331 -4.65 -7.66 -12.92
N ILE A 332 -3.57 -8.34 -13.30
CA ILE A 332 -2.85 -9.30 -12.44
C ILE A 332 -2.20 -8.56 -11.26
N ALA A 333 -1.53 -7.45 -11.52
CA ALA A 333 -0.83 -6.69 -10.50
C ALA A 333 -1.78 -6.03 -9.48
N PHE A 334 -2.99 -5.62 -9.92
CA PHE A 334 -3.99 -5.03 -9.05
C PHE A 334 -4.80 -6.07 -8.26
N LEU A 335 -4.96 -7.29 -8.79
CA LEU A 335 -5.87 -8.31 -8.23
C LEU A 335 -5.64 -8.62 -6.73
N PRO A 336 -4.41 -8.80 -6.21
CA PRO A 336 -4.19 -9.08 -4.79
C PRO A 336 -4.61 -7.95 -3.84
N VAL A 337 -4.60 -6.72 -4.32
CA VAL A 337 -4.90 -5.50 -3.53
C VAL A 337 -6.26 -4.90 -3.87
N SER A 338 -7.03 -5.56 -4.74
CA SER A 338 -8.30 -5.08 -5.28
C SER A 338 -9.49 -5.26 -4.36
N ASN A 339 -9.35 -5.95 -3.24
CA ASN A 339 -10.48 -6.41 -2.40
C ASN A 339 -11.53 -7.29 -3.12
N LEU A 340 -11.28 -7.72 -4.35
CA LEU A 340 -12.20 -8.59 -5.08
C LEU A 340 -12.13 -10.04 -4.59
N LEU A 341 -10.91 -10.57 -4.46
CA LEU A 341 -10.67 -11.96 -4.03
C LEU A 341 -10.50 -12.03 -2.50
N VAL A 342 -9.57 -11.27 -1.97
CA VAL A 342 -9.22 -11.26 -0.55
C VAL A 342 -9.41 -9.83 -0.02
N PRO A 343 -10.05 -9.64 1.14
CA PRO A 343 -10.11 -8.33 1.77
C PRO A 343 -8.71 -7.90 2.24
N THR A 344 -8.39 -6.62 2.02
CA THR A 344 -7.13 -6.00 2.48
C THR A 344 -7.39 -5.06 3.66
N GLY A 345 -6.34 -4.48 4.22
CA GLY A 345 -6.44 -3.51 5.32
C GLY A 345 -6.93 -2.11 4.92
N PHE A 346 -7.25 -1.86 3.65
CA PHE A 346 -7.70 -0.57 3.12
C PHE A 346 -8.63 -0.78 1.92
N ILE A 347 -9.44 0.23 1.56
CA ILE A 347 -10.33 0.14 0.38
C ILE A 347 -9.51 0.42 -0.87
N THR A 348 -8.84 1.57 -0.94
CA THR A 348 -7.97 2.00 -2.05
C THR A 348 -6.79 2.77 -1.45
N ALA A 349 -5.62 2.67 -2.08
CA ALA A 349 -4.45 3.47 -1.77
C ALA A 349 -3.62 3.67 -3.05
N GLU A 350 -3.08 4.86 -3.26
CA GLU A 350 -2.32 5.19 -4.48
C GLU A 350 -1.09 4.30 -4.66
N ARG A 351 -0.41 3.95 -3.56
CA ARG A 351 0.74 3.04 -3.57
C ARG A 351 0.45 1.68 -4.21
N THR A 352 -0.79 1.21 -4.14
CA THR A 352 -1.16 -0.09 -4.73
C THR A 352 -1.25 -0.06 -6.25
N LEU A 353 -1.28 1.14 -6.84
CA LEU A 353 -1.33 1.36 -8.28
C LEU A 353 0.07 1.54 -8.89
N PHE A 354 1.12 1.62 -8.06
CA PHE A 354 2.51 1.77 -8.50
C PHE A 354 2.92 0.67 -9.49
N PHE A 355 2.80 -0.59 -9.11
CA PHE A 355 3.18 -1.71 -9.97
C PHE A 355 2.18 -1.98 -11.11
N PRO A 356 0.86 -1.87 -10.94
CA PRO A 356 -0.11 -1.90 -12.03
C PRO A 356 0.15 -0.86 -13.12
N SER A 357 0.63 0.35 -12.79
CA SER A 357 0.90 1.42 -13.77
C SER A 357 1.95 1.04 -14.82
N VAL A 358 2.83 0.06 -14.55
CA VAL A 358 3.76 -0.48 -15.55
C VAL A 358 3.01 -0.98 -16.79
N GLY A 359 1.87 -1.67 -16.61
CA GLY A 359 1.04 -2.11 -17.73
C GLY A 359 0.52 -0.94 -18.56
N ALA A 360 0.09 0.15 -17.91
CA ALA A 360 -0.41 1.34 -18.60
C ALA A 360 0.69 2.04 -19.42
N VAL A 361 1.89 2.18 -18.85
CA VAL A 361 2.98 2.83 -19.60
C VAL A 361 3.53 1.95 -20.72
N LEU A 362 3.47 0.62 -20.61
CA LEU A 362 3.77 -0.28 -21.72
C LEU A 362 2.78 -0.10 -22.89
N MET A 363 1.49 0.04 -22.58
CA MET A 363 0.45 0.32 -23.59
C MET A 363 0.68 1.69 -24.25
N ALA A 364 0.99 2.72 -23.46
CA ALA A 364 1.27 4.06 -23.95
C ALA A 364 2.53 4.08 -24.85
N GLY A 365 3.60 3.35 -24.46
CA GLY A 365 4.80 3.16 -25.27
C GLY A 365 4.53 2.44 -26.59
N ALA A 366 3.68 1.41 -26.57
CA ALA A 366 3.26 0.70 -27.79
C ALA A 366 2.44 1.60 -28.73
N LEU A 367 1.52 2.40 -28.16
CA LEU A 367 0.74 3.38 -28.93
C LEU A 367 1.65 4.47 -29.53
N ALA A 368 2.56 5.02 -28.76
CA ALA A 368 3.51 6.04 -29.25
C ALA A 368 4.38 5.51 -30.40
N GLU A 369 4.86 4.26 -30.32
CA GLU A 369 5.61 3.61 -31.40
C GLU A 369 4.74 3.39 -32.64
N HIS A 370 3.49 2.95 -32.45
CA HIS A 370 2.54 2.77 -33.56
C HIS A 370 2.25 4.10 -34.28
N LEU A 371 1.95 5.17 -33.53
CA LEU A 371 1.72 6.50 -34.09
C LEU A 371 2.97 7.03 -34.82
N ARG A 372 4.17 6.84 -34.24
CA ARG A 372 5.42 7.22 -34.87
C ARG A 372 5.63 6.55 -36.22
N SER A 373 5.26 5.28 -36.34
CA SER A 373 5.53 4.46 -37.54
C SER A 373 4.46 4.58 -38.61
N HIS A 374 3.18 4.79 -38.24
CA HIS A 374 2.04 4.66 -39.17
C HIS A 374 1.21 5.92 -39.33
N ALA A 375 1.25 6.89 -38.38
CA ALA A 375 0.41 8.07 -38.45
C ALA A 375 0.91 9.12 -39.48
N ALA A 376 0.00 9.92 -40.00
CA ALA A 376 0.32 11.09 -40.81
C ALA A 376 1.19 12.10 -40.04
N ARG A 377 1.99 12.92 -40.76
CA ARG A 377 2.95 13.86 -40.16
C ARG A 377 2.27 14.80 -39.14
N ALA A 378 1.09 15.31 -39.46
CA ALA A 378 0.34 16.20 -38.55
C ALA A 378 -0.02 15.50 -37.24
N LEU A 379 -0.56 14.27 -37.30
CA LEU A 379 -0.92 13.47 -36.12
C LEU A 379 0.33 13.11 -35.28
N ARG A 380 1.47 12.78 -35.92
CA ARG A 380 2.72 12.52 -35.20
C ARG A 380 3.20 13.77 -34.43
N ARG A 381 3.10 14.97 -35.04
CA ARG A 381 3.46 16.23 -34.37
C ARG A 381 2.53 16.49 -33.17
N LEU A 382 1.22 16.34 -33.38
CA LEU A 382 0.23 16.50 -32.31
C LEU A 382 0.51 15.53 -31.15
N ALA A 383 0.74 14.24 -31.44
CA ALA A 383 1.06 13.23 -30.45
C ALA A 383 2.37 13.55 -29.68
N ALA A 384 3.39 14.07 -30.37
CA ALA A 384 4.65 14.47 -29.73
C ALA A 384 4.45 15.68 -28.79
N VAL A 385 3.65 16.69 -29.21
CA VAL A 385 3.30 17.83 -28.35
C VAL A 385 2.48 17.36 -27.13
N ALA A 386 1.47 16.53 -27.36
CA ALA A 386 0.65 15.98 -26.27
C ALA A 386 1.49 15.17 -25.26
N LEU A 387 2.42 14.34 -25.73
CA LEU A 387 3.34 13.60 -24.87
C LEU A 387 4.25 14.57 -24.08
N ALA A 388 4.81 15.59 -24.71
CA ALA A 388 5.65 16.57 -24.02
C ALA A 388 4.86 17.31 -22.92
N LEU A 389 3.64 17.75 -23.21
CA LEU A 389 2.75 18.39 -22.24
C LEU A 389 2.40 17.45 -21.10
N LEU A 390 2.12 16.18 -21.40
CA LEU A 390 1.81 15.16 -20.39
C LEU A 390 3.02 14.91 -19.47
N LEU A 391 4.23 14.82 -20.00
CA LEU A 391 5.45 14.66 -19.22
C LEU A 391 5.73 15.86 -18.31
N VAL A 392 5.56 17.08 -18.83
CA VAL A 392 5.74 18.32 -18.05
C VAL A 392 4.67 18.42 -16.96
N ALA A 393 3.40 18.19 -17.30
CA ALA A 393 2.31 18.23 -16.33
C ALA A 393 2.46 17.14 -15.26
N GLY A 394 2.83 15.91 -15.66
CA GLY A 394 3.09 14.81 -14.76
C GLY A 394 4.22 15.13 -13.78
N LEU A 395 5.36 15.63 -14.28
CA LEU A 395 6.50 16.02 -13.44
C LEU A 395 6.13 17.15 -12.48
N ALA A 396 5.48 18.20 -12.98
CA ALA A 396 5.04 19.32 -12.14
C ALA A 396 4.09 18.85 -11.03
N ARG A 397 3.12 18.00 -11.37
CA ARG A 397 2.17 17.43 -10.40
C ARG A 397 2.85 16.51 -9.38
N THR A 398 3.83 15.71 -9.82
CA THR A 398 4.63 14.85 -8.94
C THR A 398 5.41 15.69 -7.93
N ILE A 399 6.14 16.72 -8.38
CA ILE A 399 6.91 17.62 -7.50
C ILE A 399 5.99 18.35 -6.50
N ASP A 400 4.86 18.88 -6.98
CA ASP A 400 3.90 19.56 -6.10
C ASP A 400 3.34 18.60 -5.04
N ARG A 401 2.96 17.38 -5.45
CA ARG A 401 2.38 16.39 -4.54
C ARG A 401 3.39 15.83 -3.52
N GLN A 402 4.70 15.79 -3.83
CA GLN A 402 5.73 15.37 -2.87
C GLN A 402 5.71 16.22 -1.58
N ARG A 403 5.33 17.50 -1.67
CA ARG A 403 5.31 18.43 -0.54
C ARG A 403 4.41 17.98 0.61
N ILE A 404 3.36 17.22 0.32
CA ILE A 404 2.45 16.75 1.38
C ILE A 404 3.08 15.69 2.28
N TRP A 405 4.14 15.03 1.82
CA TRP A 405 4.87 14.00 2.55
C TRP A 405 6.06 14.55 3.33
N LYS A 406 6.17 15.90 3.45
CA LYS A 406 7.29 16.55 4.13
C LYS A 406 7.35 16.19 5.62
N ASP A 407 6.24 16.24 6.30
CA ASP A 407 6.07 15.97 7.73
C ASP A 407 4.62 15.59 8.04
N ASN A 408 4.35 15.12 9.26
CA ASN A 408 3.00 14.71 9.67
C ASN A 408 1.98 15.84 9.63
N ASP A 409 2.37 17.06 9.99
CA ASP A 409 1.43 18.18 10.03
C ASP A 409 0.96 18.53 8.63
N THR A 410 1.88 18.64 7.69
CA THR A 410 1.59 18.87 6.27
C THR A 410 0.74 17.75 5.68
N PHE A 411 1.05 16.49 6.03
CA PHE A 411 0.31 15.32 5.57
C PHE A 411 -1.14 15.32 6.09
N PHE A 412 -1.36 15.55 7.38
CA PHE A 412 -2.70 15.55 7.95
C PHE A 412 -3.55 16.73 7.46
N LEU A 413 -2.94 17.90 7.25
CA LEU A 413 -3.63 19.04 6.62
C LEU A 413 -4.03 18.71 5.17
N ALA A 414 -3.17 18.03 4.43
CA ALA A 414 -3.49 17.58 3.08
C ALA A 414 -4.62 16.55 3.08
N LEU A 415 -4.63 15.60 4.03
CA LEU A 415 -5.71 14.61 4.18
C LEU A 415 -7.06 15.29 4.40
N ILE A 416 -7.13 16.28 5.31
CA ILE A 416 -8.35 17.06 5.56
C ILE A 416 -8.82 17.79 4.30
N ARG A 417 -7.88 18.39 3.55
CA ARG A 417 -8.18 19.13 2.33
C ARG A 417 -8.65 18.22 1.19
N ASP A 418 -8.00 17.07 1.03
CA ASP A 418 -8.21 16.16 -0.10
C ASP A 418 -9.49 15.32 0.06
N ALA A 419 -9.87 14.97 1.29
CA ALA A 419 -11.05 14.16 1.62
C ALA A 419 -11.87 14.79 2.78
N PRO A 420 -12.38 16.04 2.64
CA PRO A 420 -12.96 16.82 3.74
C PRO A 420 -14.21 16.19 4.37
N ASN A 421 -14.91 15.34 3.63
CA ASN A 421 -16.11 14.65 4.10
C ASN A 421 -15.82 13.26 4.70
N GLY A 422 -14.58 12.79 4.61
CA GLY A 422 -14.16 11.50 5.15
C GLY A 422 -14.16 11.49 6.67
N TYR A 423 -14.45 10.32 7.27
CA TYR A 423 -14.46 10.21 8.73
C TYR A 423 -13.10 10.58 9.36
N ARG A 424 -11.99 10.29 8.66
CA ARG A 424 -10.64 10.64 9.13
C ARG A 424 -10.39 12.14 9.15
N ALA A 425 -10.92 12.88 8.18
CA ALA A 425 -10.82 14.35 8.18
C ALA A 425 -11.54 14.94 9.39
N HIS A 426 -12.75 14.47 9.67
CA HIS A 426 -13.50 14.89 10.87
C HIS A 426 -12.78 14.49 12.16
N TYR A 427 -12.20 13.28 12.23
CA TYR A 427 -11.38 12.88 13.37
C TYR A 427 -10.17 13.79 13.58
N LEU A 428 -9.44 14.15 12.52
CA LEU A 428 -8.29 15.03 12.59
C LEU A 428 -8.67 16.46 12.97
N ASN A 429 -9.79 16.98 12.44
CA ASN A 429 -10.34 18.27 12.85
C ASN A 429 -10.70 18.29 14.35
N GLY A 430 -11.35 17.22 14.84
CA GLY A 430 -11.65 17.05 16.26
C GLY A 430 -10.39 17.02 17.12
N ARG A 431 -9.36 16.31 16.68
CA ARG A 431 -8.04 16.28 17.35
C ARG A 431 -7.40 17.66 17.40
N GLN A 432 -7.43 18.40 16.31
CA GLN A 432 -6.90 19.77 16.26
C GLN A 432 -7.68 20.69 17.20
N ALA A 433 -9.02 20.59 17.22
CA ALA A 433 -9.86 21.34 18.15
C ALA A 433 -9.53 21.01 19.62
N ALA A 434 -9.32 19.72 19.94
CA ALA A 434 -8.90 19.27 21.27
C ALA A 434 -7.58 19.90 21.72
N MET A 435 -6.58 19.90 20.83
CA MET A 435 -5.26 20.51 21.12
C MET A 435 -5.33 22.01 21.41
N HIS A 436 -6.33 22.71 20.87
CA HIS A 436 -6.56 24.13 21.10
C HIS A 436 -7.61 24.40 22.19
N GLY A 437 -8.07 23.39 22.93
CA GLY A 437 -9.07 23.54 23.99
C GLY A 437 -10.49 23.88 23.52
N ARG A 438 -10.78 23.74 22.21
CA ARG A 438 -12.08 24.03 21.60
C ARG A 438 -13.04 22.84 21.75
N LEU A 439 -13.48 22.56 22.98
CA LEU A 439 -14.22 21.35 23.35
C LEU A 439 -15.52 21.13 22.55
N VAL A 440 -16.29 22.17 22.30
CA VAL A 440 -17.56 22.09 21.53
C VAL A 440 -17.29 21.65 20.08
N GLU A 441 -16.28 22.22 19.46
CA GLU A 441 -15.86 21.85 18.10
C GLU A 441 -15.29 20.42 18.06
N MET A 442 -14.42 20.08 19.02
CA MET A 442 -13.91 18.72 19.20
C MET A 442 -15.04 17.70 19.26
N GLU A 443 -16.04 17.92 20.12
CA GLU A 443 -17.15 16.99 20.27
C GLU A 443 -17.99 16.87 19.00
N ARG A 444 -18.27 17.99 18.32
CA ARG A 444 -19.01 18.00 17.05
C ARG A 444 -18.29 17.15 15.99
N GLU A 445 -17.01 17.39 15.79
CA GLU A 445 -16.22 16.72 14.77
C GLU A 445 -16.05 15.21 15.08
N TYR A 446 -15.78 14.85 16.33
CA TYR A 446 -15.68 13.45 16.73
C TYR A 446 -17.00 12.69 16.58
N ARG A 447 -18.11 13.30 16.98
CA ARG A 447 -19.45 12.70 16.76
C ARG A 447 -19.75 12.52 15.27
N HIS A 448 -19.28 13.44 14.42
CA HIS A 448 -19.43 13.31 12.97
C HIS A 448 -18.61 12.16 12.44
N ALA A 449 -17.33 12.06 12.79
CA ALA A 449 -16.46 10.97 12.40
C ALA A 449 -17.04 9.58 12.77
N ILE A 450 -17.49 9.43 14.02
CA ILE A 450 -18.09 8.18 14.52
C ILE A 450 -19.39 7.85 13.80
N ARG A 451 -20.22 8.85 13.49
CA ARG A 451 -21.46 8.64 12.74
C ARG A 451 -21.22 8.15 11.34
N ILE A 452 -20.17 8.67 10.67
CA ILE A 452 -19.78 8.19 9.34
C ILE A 452 -19.23 6.77 9.42
N PHE A 453 -18.31 6.50 10.36
CA PHE A 453 -17.65 5.22 10.43
C PHE A 453 -17.25 4.87 11.89
N PRO A 454 -18.10 4.15 12.64
CA PRO A 454 -17.83 3.79 14.04
C PRO A 454 -16.88 2.59 14.20
N TYR A 455 -16.47 1.93 13.12
CA TYR A 455 -15.80 0.61 13.16
C TYR A 455 -14.27 0.69 13.17
N ASP A 456 -13.70 1.87 13.16
CA ASP A 456 -12.26 2.08 13.36
C ASP A 456 -11.97 2.10 14.88
N ALA A 457 -11.58 0.93 15.40
CA ALA A 457 -11.31 0.77 16.84
C ALA A 457 -10.16 1.68 17.32
N GLY A 458 -9.16 1.91 16.47
CA GLY A 458 -8.08 2.85 16.76
C GLY A 458 -8.61 4.27 16.93
N MET A 459 -9.42 4.75 15.99
CA MET A 459 -10.05 6.08 16.07
C MET A 459 -10.97 6.18 17.30
N THR A 460 -11.86 5.23 17.52
CA THR A 460 -12.80 5.29 18.67
C THR A 460 -12.06 5.29 20.00
N MET A 461 -10.96 4.55 20.12
CA MET A 461 -10.09 4.56 21.30
C MET A 461 -9.44 5.94 21.52
N TRP A 462 -8.89 6.56 20.47
CA TRP A 462 -8.29 7.89 20.56
C TRP A 462 -9.31 8.97 20.91
N VAL A 463 -10.54 8.87 20.39
CA VAL A 463 -11.63 9.78 20.75
C VAL A 463 -12.04 9.59 22.22
N ALA A 464 -12.13 8.33 22.69
CA ALA A 464 -12.44 8.04 24.08
C ALA A 464 -11.36 8.59 25.03
N ASP A 465 -10.09 8.48 24.68
CA ASP A 465 -8.98 9.08 25.44
C ASP A 465 -9.09 10.63 25.47
N ALA A 466 -9.40 11.26 24.33
CA ALA A 466 -9.61 12.70 24.27
C ALA A 466 -10.79 13.15 25.15
N TYR A 467 -11.89 12.42 25.16
CA TYR A 467 -13.02 12.66 26.06
C TYR A 467 -12.64 12.48 27.53
N THR A 468 -11.83 11.44 27.85
CA THR A 468 -11.31 11.21 29.20
C THR A 468 -10.52 12.41 29.70
N ARG A 469 -9.61 12.94 28.87
CA ARG A 469 -8.82 14.16 29.21
C ARG A 469 -9.68 15.39 29.37
N ALA A 470 -10.77 15.49 28.64
CA ALA A 470 -11.74 16.58 28.74
C ALA A 470 -12.72 16.44 29.92
N GLY A 471 -12.63 15.35 30.72
CA GLY A 471 -13.54 15.10 31.83
C GLY A 471 -14.93 14.59 31.43
N LEU A 472 -15.10 14.20 30.15
CA LEU A 472 -16.36 13.69 29.59
C LEU A 472 -16.43 12.15 29.81
N TRP A 473 -16.55 11.73 31.07
CA TRP A 473 -16.41 10.34 31.50
C TRP A 473 -17.44 9.39 30.88
N ALA A 474 -18.71 9.80 30.80
CA ALA A 474 -19.77 8.95 30.29
C ALA A 474 -19.62 8.65 28.78
N PRO A 475 -19.48 9.63 27.88
CA PRO A 475 -19.23 9.35 26.47
C PRO A 475 -17.88 8.62 26.24
N ALA A 476 -16.84 8.88 27.05
CA ALA A 476 -15.59 8.14 26.98
C ALA A 476 -15.80 6.65 27.28
N ALA A 477 -16.48 6.32 28.39
CA ALA A 477 -16.76 4.94 28.78
C ALA A 477 -17.55 4.18 27.71
N THR A 478 -18.56 4.81 27.10
CA THR A 478 -19.35 4.23 26.01
C THR A 478 -18.48 3.88 24.79
N LEU A 479 -17.55 4.76 24.43
CA LEU A 479 -16.65 4.50 23.29
C LEU A 479 -15.62 3.42 23.59
N PHE A 480 -15.08 3.38 24.82
CA PHE A 480 -14.20 2.29 25.24
C PHE A 480 -14.94 0.95 25.23
N GLU A 481 -16.16 0.90 25.77
CA GLU A 481 -16.99 -0.30 25.76
C GLU A 481 -17.24 -0.79 24.32
N TRP A 482 -17.56 0.11 23.41
CA TRP A 482 -17.68 -0.18 21.98
C TRP A 482 -16.36 -0.71 21.39
N THR A 483 -15.25 -0.03 21.66
CA THR A 483 -13.93 -0.41 21.15
C THR A 483 -13.53 -1.82 21.58
N PHE A 484 -13.74 -2.16 22.85
CA PHE A 484 -13.43 -3.50 23.37
C PHE A 484 -14.44 -4.57 22.96
N GLY A 485 -15.66 -4.18 22.58
CA GLY A 485 -16.60 -5.06 21.89
C GLY A 485 -16.10 -5.45 20.48
N VAL A 486 -15.36 -4.57 19.84
CA VAL A 486 -14.77 -4.77 18.50
C VAL A 486 -13.42 -5.49 18.59
N GLU A 487 -12.55 -5.08 19.53
CA GLU A 487 -11.21 -5.62 19.78
C GLU A 487 -11.05 -6.07 21.24
N PRO A 488 -11.58 -7.24 21.63
CA PRO A 488 -11.58 -7.68 23.02
C PRO A 488 -10.18 -7.88 23.61
N GLU A 489 -9.19 -8.20 22.79
CA GLU A 489 -7.81 -8.49 23.21
C GLU A 489 -6.91 -7.26 23.25
N SER A 490 -7.42 -6.07 22.88
CA SER A 490 -6.64 -4.84 22.97
C SER A 490 -6.31 -4.50 24.42
N GLY A 491 -5.02 -4.38 24.73
CA GLY A 491 -4.54 -3.91 26.04
C GLY A 491 -4.48 -2.38 26.15
N GLN A 492 -4.51 -1.68 25.01
CA GLN A 492 -4.46 -0.23 24.97
C GLN A 492 -5.80 0.37 25.41
N GLY A 493 -5.77 1.44 26.20
CA GLY A 493 -6.98 2.15 26.65
C GLY A 493 -7.73 1.45 27.79
N ARG A 494 -7.32 0.25 28.24
CA ARG A 494 -7.99 -0.48 29.33
C ARG A 494 -7.93 0.28 30.67
N TYR A 495 -6.81 0.92 30.95
CA TYR A 495 -6.66 1.70 32.17
C TYR A 495 -7.58 2.93 32.15
N GLU A 496 -7.60 3.66 31.06
CA GLU A 496 -8.46 4.82 30.86
C GLU A 496 -9.94 4.47 30.96
N TYR A 497 -10.33 3.32 30.43
CA TYR A 497 -11.70 2.81 30.56
C TYR A 497 -12.09 2.53 32.00
N VAL A 498 -11.26 1.77 32.71
CA VAL A 498 -11.46 1.47 34.13
C VAL A 498 -11.49 2.76 34.96
N TYR A 499 -10.63 3.73 34.64
CA TYR A 499 -10.63 5.03 35.28
C TYR A 499 -11.95 5.80 35.03
N CYS A 500 -12.46 5.82 33.81
CA CYS A 500 -13.75 6.43 33.48
C CYS A 500 -14.90 5.78 34.27
N LEU A 501 -14.93 4.45 34.35
CA LEU A 501 -15.94 3.72 35.12
C LEU A 501 -15.88 4.06 36.62
N ALA A 502 -14.70 4.22 37.18
CA ALA A 502 -14.51 4.64 38.57
C ALA A 502 -15.03 6.07 38.80
N LYS A 503 -14.75 7.00 37.89
CA LYS A 503 -15.27 8.38 37.95
C LYS A 503 -16.80 8.46 37.86
N LEU A 504 -17.41 7.48 37.19
CA LEU A 504 -18.88 7.34 37.08
C LEU A 504 -19.51 6.58 38.26
N GLY A 505 -18.69 6.09 39.20
CA GLY A 505 -19.18 5.29 40.33
C GLY A 505 -19.64 3.88 39.95
N ARG A 506 -19.32 3.39 38.75
CA ARG A 506 -19.71 2.05 38.23
C ARG A 506 -18.80 0.95 38.77
N TRP A 507 -18.72 0.81 40.09
CA TRP A 507 -17.73 -0.03 40.78
C TRP A 507 -17.83 -1.53 40.46
N HIS A 508 -19.03 -2.06 40.16
CA HIS A 508 -19.19 -3.43 39.66
C HIS A 508 -18.48 -3.63 38.32
N ASP A 509 -18.61 -2.65 37.43
CA ASP A 509 -17.97 -2.68 36.13
C ASP A 509 -16.47 -2.47 36.25
N VAL A 510 -16.00 -1.57 37.13
CA VAL A 510 -14.57 -1.40 37.45
C VAL A 510 -13.93 -2.75 37.80
N ARG A 511 -14.54 -3.50 38.70
CA ARG A 511 -14.03 -4.81 39.11
C ARG A 511 -14.00 -5.81 37.96
N ARG A 512 -15.10 -5.90 37.21
CA ARG A 512 -15.24 -6.84 36.09
C ARG A 512 -14.19 -6.52 34.99
N GLU A 513 -14.14 -5.29 34.55
CA GLU A 513 -13.29 -4.86 33.44
C GLU A 513 -11.80 -4.86 33.80
N ALA A 514 -11.45 -4.47 35.03
CA ALA A 514 -10.07 -4.53 35.48
C ALA A 514 -9.54 -5.97 35.58
N LEU A 515 -10.36 -6.93 36.00
CA LEU A 515 -10.00 -8.35 35.99
C LEU A 515 -9.88 -8.90 34.58
N ALA A 516 -10.82 -8.57 33.68
CA ALA A 516 -10.80 -8.99 32.29
C ALA A 516 -9.61 -8.41 31.52
N ALA A 517 -9.09 -7.24 31.92
CA ALA A 517 -7.98 -6.58 31.28
C ALA A 517 -6.60 -7.21 31.61
N LEU A 518 -6.46 -7.91 32.74
CA LEU A 518 -5.17 -8.40 33.23
C LEU A 518 -4.33 -9.22 32.22
N PRO A 519 -4.92 -10.10 31.38
CA PRO A 519 -4.15 -10.84 30.38
C PRO A 519 -3.58 -9.98 29.24
N PHE A 520 -4.17 -8.81 28.99
CA PHE A 520 -3.91 -8.01 27.79
C PHE A 520 -3.09 -6.74 28.04
N VAL A 521 -3.10 -6.23 29.30
CA VAL A 521 -2.39 -5.00 29.63
C VAL A 521 -0.87 -5.21 29.78
N PRO A 522 -0.06 -4.19 29.43
CA PRO A 522 1.38 -4.22 29.68
C PRO A 522 1.70 -4.46 31.16
N ALA A 523 2.85 -5.06 31.43
CA ALA A 523 3.30 -5.37 32.79
C ALA A 523 3.28 -4.17 33.75
N ARG A 524 3.54 -2.97 33.26
CA ARG A 524 3.47 -1.71 34.03
C ARG A 524 2.06 -1.40 34.54
N ASP A 525 1.01 -1.77 33.76
CA ASP A 525 -0.38 -1.44 34.03
C ASP A 525 -1.07 -2.52 34.88
N VAL A 526 -0.49 -3.72 34.98
CA VAL A 526 -1.03 -4.83 35.82
C VAL A 526 -1.21 -4.39 37.28
N ARG A 527 -0.26 -3.62 37.83
CA ARG A 527 -0.35 -3.08 39.19
C ARG A 527 -1.56 -2.15 39.34
N LEU A 528 -1.81 -1.30 38.37
CA LEU A 528 -2.93 -0.34 38.35
C LEU A 528 -4.27 -1.09 38.27
N MET A 529 -4.36 -2.13 37.43
CA MET A 529 -5.55 -2.97 37.34
C MET A 529 -5.86 -3.67 38.67
N ARG A 530 -4.84 -4.26 39.32
CA ARG A 530 -5.03 -4.89 40.64
C ARG A 530 -5.44 -3.91 41.73
N ALA A 531 -4.89 -2.68 41.69
CA ALA A 531 -5.30 -1.61 42.61
C ALA A 531 -6.76 -1.19 42.39
N ALA A 532 -7.20 -1.07 41.13
CA ALA A 532 -8.60 -0.77 40.78
C ALA A 532 -9.56 -1.87 41.27
N VAL A 533 -9.18 -3.16 41.17
CA VAL A 533 -9.97 -4.28 41.72
C VAL A 533 -10.07 -4.18 43.23
N ALA A 534 -8.96 -3.90 43.93
CA ALA A 534 -8.95 -3.79 45.41
C ALA A 534 -9.82 -2.62 45.88
N GLU A 535 -9.76 -1.48 45.19
CA GLU A 535 -10.60 -0.33 45.49
C GLU A 535 -12.09 -0.64 45.27
N ALA A 536 -12.43 -1.21 44.10
CA ALA A 536 -13.80 -1.64 43.82
C ALA A 536 -14.36 -2.57 44.90
N ASN A 537 -13.56 -3.55 45.34
CA ASN A 537 -13.98 -4.47 46.42
C ASN A 537 -14.21 -3.70 47.75
N ARG A 538 -13.37 -2.72 48.10
CA ARG A 538 -13.58 -1.91 49.31
C ARG A 538 -14.88 -1.11 49.27
N VAL A 539 -15.14 -0.43 48.17
CA VAL A 539 -16.32 0.40 47.98
C VAL A 539 -17.58 -0.46 47.99
N LEU A 540 -17.57 -1.61 47.28
CA LEU A 540 -18.71 -2.54 47.24
C LEU A 540 -19.00 -3.20 48.59
N ALA A 541 -17.96 -3.48 49.39
CA ALA A 541 -18.15 -4.03 50.76
C ALA A 541 -18.59 -2.96 51.76
N GLY A 542 -18.21 -1.71 51.58
CA GLY A 542 -18.61 -0.60 52.46
C GLY A 542 -20.04 -0.08 52.23
N GLY A 543 -20.63 -0.34 51.04
CA GLY A 543 -22.02 0.04 50.69
C GLY A 543 -23.10 -0.93 51.20
N THR A 544 -22.73 -1.98 51.91
CA THR A 544 -23.65 -2.98 52.52
C THR A 544 -23.86 -2.75 54.04
N ARG A 545 -23.51 -1.56 54.56
CA ARG A 545 -23.80 -1.15 55.94
C ARG A 545 -24.88 -0.11 56.01
#